data_1d6e3a715a851dcb6930697b700ee160
#
_entry.id   1d6e3a715a851dcb6930697b700ee160
#
_cell.length_a   1.000
_cell.length_b   1.000
_cell.length_c   1.000
_cell.angle_alpha   90.00
_cell.angle_beta   90.00
_cell.angle_gamma   90.00
#
_symmetry.space_group_name_H-M   'P 1'
#
loop_
_entity.id
_entity.type
_entity.pdbx_description
1 polymer ?
#
loop_
_entity_poly.entity_id
_entity_poly.type
_entity_poly.pdbx_seq_one_letter_code
_entity_poly.pdbx_strand_id
1 'polypeptide(L)'
;MTAYRAGGLAVTLCRDFREFGALADEWDALHRRCATPTPFQSHAWLHSWWISYGQEGRLRVLLVRRAGRLIGAAPLMLVHRPMPLLVPMGGAVSDFFDILLDQEEAGYAVGALGRGLDRAARHTVVDLREVRPDASAQLLFGRWPGARSRLTDSTCMELPAEPLDDRVARLTGSRGQRLRSKLRKVDALGIEAHRIPQDGVPAAIGTLLRLHERQWEGRTVNPEHLRARFSDHLIRSVGRMVGDGTAAMTEFRLNGEVVASNLSLQSGRLTGGYLYGADPALRERKVDVSTMLLREVAQQASDGGRTVLSLLRGAESYKNHWGPVPVVNQRLLLARPGLEPLLRLRESQVAVRERAVETVKARFPAARDWHERLSGLPVIGR
;
A
#
# COMPACT_ATOMS: atom_id res chain seq x y z
N MET A 1 -3.94 -14.36 24.77
CA MET A 1 -3.93 -15.11 23.46
C MET A 1 -4.90 -16.27 23.49
N THR A 2 -5.83 -16.37 22.52
CA THR A 2 -6.68 -17.56 22.35
C THR A 2 -5.99 -18.48 21.33
N ALA A 3 -5.46 -19.62 21.80
CA ALA A 3 -4.71 -20.55 20.93
C ALA A 3 -5.56 -21.80 20.61
N TYR A 4 -5.46 -22.26 19.37
CA TYR A 4 -6.02 -23.55 18.90
C TYR A 4 -4.91 -24.36 18.25
N ARG A 5 -4.84 -25.66 18.57
CA ARG A 5 -3.88 -26.60 17.97
C ARG A 5 -4.61 -27.69 17.20
N ALA A 6 -4.19 -27.97 15.96
CA ALA A 6 -4.65 -29.12 15.18
C ALA A 6 -3.54 -29.54 14.21
N GLY A 7 -3.22 -30.84 14.18
CA GLY A 7 -2.28 -31.41 13.21
C GLY A 7 -0.88 -30.76 13.22
N GLY A 8 -0.32 -30.46 14.39
CA GLY A 8 0.99 -29.81 14.51
C GLY A 8 1.00 -28.30 14.19
N LEU A 9 -0.16 -27.72 13.87
CA LEU A 9 -0.33 -26.28 13.62
C LEU A 9 -0.93 -25.59 14.85
N ALA A 10 -0.37 -24.46 15.24
CA ALA A 10 -0.92 -23.57 16.26
C ALA A 10 -1.46 -22.31 15.60
N VAL A 11 -2.75 -22.00 15.83
CA VAL A 11 -3.37 -20.75 15.39
C VAL A 11 -3.66 -19.89 16.60
N THR A 12 -3.15 -18.69 16.61
CA THR A 12 -3.33 -17.73 17.71
C THR A 12 -3.92 -16.42 17.19
N LEU A 13 -4.79 -15.81 18.01
CA LEU A 13 -5.33 -14.48 17.76
C LEU A 13 -4.65 -13.50 18.73
N CYS A 14 -3.71 -12.70 18.20
CA CYS A 14 -3.08 -11.60 18.92
C CYS A 14 -4.03 -10.41 18.98
N ARG A 15 -4.30 -9.90 20.19
CA ARG A 15 -5.13 -8.73 20.47
C ARG A 15 -4.39 -7.66 21.23
N ASP A 16 -3.21 -7.97 21.70
CA ASP A 16 -2.34 -7.09 22.46
C ASP A 16 -1.30 -6.46 21.54
N PHE A 17 -1.15 -5.15 21.66
CA PHE A 17 -0.23 -4.39 20.79
C PHE A 17 1.24 -4.64 21.14
N ARG A 18 1.56 -4.89 22.43
CA ARG A 18 2.94 -5.20 22.85
C ARG A 18 3.35 -6.57 22.34
N GLU A 19 2.43 -7.55 22.41
CA GLU A 19 2.65 -8.87 21.80
C GLU A 19 2.89 -8.76 20.29
N PHE A 20 2.10 -7.92 19.59
CA PHE A 20 2.31 -7.66 18.15
C PHE A 20 3.68 -7.00 17.90
N GLY A 21 4.07 -6.03 18.73
CA GLY A 21 5.39 -5.37 18.63
C GLY A 21 6.57 -6.33 18.78
N ALA A 22 6.43 -7.35 19.63
CA ALA A 22 7.47 -8.37 19.85
C ALA A 22 7.65 -9.36 18.67
N LEU A 23 6.75 -9.33 17.68
CA LEU A 23 6.81 -10.24 16.52
C LEU A 23 7.72 -9.73 15.39
N ALA A 24 8.40 -8.61 15.53
CA ALA A 24 9.10 -7.93 14.46
C ALA A 24 9.99 -8.87 13.61
N ASP A 25 10.90 -9.59 14.25
CA ASP A 25 11.89 -10.44 13.55
C ASP A 25 11.22 -11.66 12.90
N GLU A 26 10.27 -12.32 13.61
CA GLU A 26 9.52 -13.45 13.05
C GLU A 26 8.65 -13.01 11.87
N TRP A 27 8.03 -11.83 11.97
CA TRP A 27 7.19 -11.27 10.94
C TRP A 27 7.98 -10.92 9.69
N ASP A 28 9.10 -10.22 9.85
CA ASP A 28 9.97 -9.83 8.74
C ASP A 28 10.59 -11.06 8.08
N ALA A 29 10.93 -12.10 8.85
CA ALA A 29 11.37 -13.39 8.31
C ALA A 29 10.25 -14.08 7.49
N LEU A 30 8.99 -14.05 7.95
CA LEU A 30 7.85 -14.55 7.17
C LEU A 30 7.62 -13.70 5.92
N HIS A 31 7.63 -12.36 6.03
CA HIS A 31 7.43 -11.44 4.92
C HIS A 31 8.42 -11.72 3.76
N ARG A 32 9.69 -12.00 4.06
CA ARG A 32 10.70 -12.36 3.05
C ARG A 32 10.43 -13.70 2.37
N ARG A 33 9.73 -14.64 3.02
CA ARG A 33 9.38 -15.96 2.47
C ARG A 33 8.04 -16.01 1.75
N CYS A 34 7.30 -14.88 1.71
CA CYS A 34 6.06 -14.81 0.96
C CYS A 34 6.32 -14.75 -0.55
N ALA A 35 5.46 -15.38 -1.35
CA ALA A 35 5.55 -15.34 -2.81
C ALA A 35 5.19 -13.94 -3.37
N THR A 36 4.24 -13.26 -2.76
CA THR A 36 3.68 -11.99 -3.23
C THR A 36 3.68 -10.90 -2.14
N PRO A 37 4.82 -10.67 -1.46
CA PRO A 37 4.84 -9.69 -0.38
C PRO A 37 4.67 -8.28 -0.96
N THR A 38 3.92 -7.42 -0.26
CA THR A 38 3.89 -5.99 -0.54
C THR A 38 4.51 -5.21 0.61
N PRO A 39 5.05 -4.01 0.40
CA PRO A 39 5.70 -3.25 1.46
C PRO A 39 4.74 -2.86 2.60
N PHE A 40 3.44 -2.79 2.30
CA PHE A 40 2.39 -2.43 3.25
C PHE A 40 2.08 -3.51 4.30
N GLN A 41 2.59 -4.74 4.13
CA GLN A 41 2.52 -5.82 5.11
C GLN A 41 3.83 -6.02 5.89
N SER A 42 4.84 -5.16 5.73
CA SER A 42 6.02 -5.18 6.60
C SER A 42 5.63 -4.88 8.05
N HIS A 43 6.35 -5.47 9.01
CA HIS A 43 6.07 -5.21 10.43
C HIS A 43 6.24 -3.73 10.77
N ALA A 44 7.31 -3.10 10.28
CA ALA A 44 7.60 -1.69 10.52
C ALA A 44 6.44 -0.78 10.09
N TRP A 45 5.85 -1.03 8.90
CA TRP A 45 4.69 -0.29 8.41
C TRP A 45 3.47 -0.48 9.30
N LEU A 46 3.07 -1.72 9.54
CA LEU A 46 1.84 -2.05 10.28
C LEU A 46 1.91 -1.66 11.76
N HIS A 47 3.06 -1.87 12.40
CA HIS A 47 3.28 -1.49 13.79
C HIS A 47 3.22 0.03 13.97
N SER A 48 3.93 0.78 13.12
CA SER A 48 3.89 2.24 13.14
C SER A 48 2.51 2.79 12.81
N TRP A 49 1.80 2.16 11.85
CA TRP A 49 0.43 2.51 11.54
C TRP A 49 -0.48 2.35 12.75
N TRP A 50 -0.34 1.24 13.49
CA TRP A 50 -1.15 1.02 14.68
C TRP A 50 -0.93 2.08 15.77
N ILE A 51 0.31 2.54 15.97
CA ILE A 51 0.61 3.63 16.90
C ILE A 51 -0.12 4.91 16.52
N SER A 52 -0.18 5.25 15.23
CA SER A 52 -0.78 6.51 14.76
C SER A 52 -2.29 6.45 14.60
N TYR A 53 -2.86 5.27 14.29
CA TYR A 53 -4.25 5.13 13.84
C TYR A 53 -5.02 4.03 14.55
N GLY A 54 -4.34 3.15 15.26
CA GLY A 54 -4.96 2.03 15.96
C GLY A 54 -5.85 2.51 17.12
N GLN A 55 -6.76 1.64 17.49
CA GLN A 55 -7.62 1.83 18.66
C GLN A 55 -7.50 0.63 19.57
N GLU A 56 -7.35 0.89 20.86
CA GLU A 56 -7.27 -0.16 21.87
C GLU A 56 -8.46 -1.13 21.78
N GLY A 57 -8.22 -2.40 22.01
CA GLY A 57 -9.23 -3.45 21.94
C GLY A 57 -9.64 -3.87 20.50
N ARG A 58 -9.16 -3.19 19.47
CA ARG A 58 -9.53 -3.47 18.07
C ARG A 58 -8.57 -4.38 17.31
N LEU A 59 -7.37 -4.60 17.80
CA LEU A 59 -6.36 -5.44 17.12
C LEU A 59 -6.83 -6.89 17.00
N ARG A 60 -6.68 -7.48 15.82
CA ARG A 60 -7.09 -8.85 15.48
C ARG A 60 -6.08 -9.47 14.50
N VAL A 61 -4.85 -9.70 14.96
CA VAL A 61 -3.82 -10.32 14.12
C VAL A 61 -3.86 -11.83 14.31
N LEU A 62 -4.19 -12.56 13.26
CA LEU A 62 -4.11 -14.02 13.28
C LEU A 62 -2.71 -14.47 12.92
N LEU A 63 -2.20 -15.44 13.65
CA LEU A 63 -0.86 -16.01 13.48
C LEU A 63 -0.97 -17.53 13.37
N VAL A 64 -0.29 -18.10 12.39
CA VAL A 64 -0.18 -19.56 12.22
C VAL A 64 1.26 -19.97 12.39
N ARG A 65 1.51 -20.91 13.31
CA ARG A 65 2.83 -21.49 13.52
C ARG A 65 2.81 -22.99 13.28
N ARG A 66 3.92 -23.50 12.75
CA ARG A 66 4.22 -24.92 12.63
C ARG A 66 5.58 -25.20 13.26
N ALA A 67 5.62 -26.13 14.21
CA ALA A 67 6.84 -26.39 14.99
C ALA A 67 7.51 -25.13 15.55
N GLY A 68 6.72 -24.18 16.06
CA GLY A 68 7.19 -22.92 16.60
C GLY A 68 7.44 -21.82 15.57
N ARG A 69 7.68 -22.13 14.29
CA ARG A 69 7.96 -21.17 13.21
C ARG A 69 6.66 -20.51 12.71
N LEU A 70 6.68 -19.20 12.55
CA LEU A 70 5.58 -18.46 11.93
C LEU A 70 5.55 -18.73 10.41
N ILE A 71 4.41 -19.26 9.95
CA ILE A 71 4.20 -19.65 8.53
C ILE A 71 3.01 -18.92 7.89
N GLY A 72 2.20 -18.22 8.67
CA GLY A 72 1.09 -17.42 8.15
C GLY A 72 0.66 -16.34 9.11
N ALA A 73 0.26 -15.19 8.57
CA ALA A 73 -0.28 -14.09 9.35
C ALA A 73 -1.36 -13.31 8.59
N ALA A 74 -2.39 -12.84 9.30
CA ALA A 74 -3.41 -11.95 8.76
C ALA A 74 -3.52 -10.72 9.65
N PRO A 75 -3.00 -9.54 9.22
CA PRO A 75 -3.02 -8.30 9.97
C PRO A 75 -4.38 -7.61 9.85
N LEU A 76 -5.27 -7.89 10.75
CA LEU A 76 -6.64 -7.38 10.74
C LEU A 76 -6.95 -6.56 12.00
N MET A 77 -8.01 -5.77 11.90
CA MET A 77 -8.60 -5.05 13.01
C MET A 77 -10.13 -5.14 12.99
N LEU A 78 -10.76 -4.98 14.14
CA LEU A 78 -12.22 -4.94 14.28
C LEU A 78 -12.69 -3.48 14.16
N VAL A 79 -13.66 -3.23 13.28
CA VAL A 79 -14.37 -1.94 13.19
C VAL A 79 -15.87 -2.16 13.30
N HIS A 80 -16.61 -1.13 13.74
CA HIS A 80 -18.07 -1.16 13.81
C HIS A 80 -18.64 -0.03 12.96
N ARG A 81 -19.09 -0.35 11.71
CA ARG A 81 -19.60 0.68 10.77
C ARG A 81 -20.50 0.11 9.67
N PRO A 82 -21.78 0.19 9.80
CA PRO A 82 -22.62 0.24 11.00
C PRO A 82 -22.64 -1.12 11.73
N MET A 83 -22.07 -2.14 11.10
CA MET A 83 -21.96 -3.51 11.60
C MET A 83 -20.51 -3.85 11.95
N PRO A 84 -20.27 -4.87 12.79
CA PRO A 84 -18.92 -5.31 13.07
C PRO A 84 -18.27 -5.93 11.84
N LEU A 85 -17.08 -5.46 11.48
CA LEU A 85 -16.27 -5.93 10.35
C LEU A 85 -14.85 -6.22 10.81
N LEU A 86 -14.25 -7.30 10.27
CA LEU A 86 -12.81 -7.51 10.30
C LEU A 86 -12.23 -6.94 9.01
N VAL A 87 -11.39 -5.93 9.15
CA VAL A 87 -10.80 -5.20 8.03
C VAL A 87 -9.27 -5.20 8.11
N PRO A 88 -8.55 -4.99 7.01
CA PRO A 88 -7.11 -4.83 7.00
C PRO A 88 -6.60 -3.73 7.93
N MET A 89 -5.48 -3.98 8.61
CA MET A 89 -4.63 -2.93 9.14
C MET A 89 -3.98 -2.15 7.99
N GLY A 90 -3.49 -0.92 8.27
CA GLY A 90 -2.87 -0.05 7.27
C GLY A 90 -3.84 0.99 6.70
N GLY A 91 -5.14 0.73 6.72
CA GLY A 91 -6.19 1.70 6.36
C GLY A 91 -5.98 2.34 4.99
N ALA A 92 -6.35 3.63 4.88
CA ALA A 92 -6.29 4.38 3.62
C ALA A 92 -4.89 4.79 3.18
N VAL A 93 -3.89 4.72 4.08
CA VAL A 93 -2.49 5.04 3.77
C VAL A 93 -1.71 3.84 3.21
N SER A 94 -2.36 2.68 3.09
CA SER A 94 -1.81 1.50 2.43
C SER A 94 -2.52 1.26 1.10
N ASP A 95 -1.75 1.09 0.03
CA ASP A 95 -2.32 0.90 -1.31
C ASP A 95 -2.75 -0.53 -1.59
N PHE A 96 -2.13 -1.49 -0.91
CA PHE A 96 -2.44 -2.90 -1.07
C PHE A 96 -2.63 -3.58 0.27
N PHE A 97 -3.43 -4.63 0.27
CA PHE A 97 -3.53 -5.57 1.37
C PHE A 97 -3.25 -6.98 0.89
N ASP A 98 -2.54 -7.74 1.71
CA ASP A 98 -2.43 -9.18 1.59
C ASP A 98 -2.31 -9.84 2.98
N ILE A 99 -2.56 -11.14 3.04
CA ILE A 99 -2.13 -12.00 4.14
C ILE A 99 -0.72 -12.50 3.85
N LEU A 100 0.04 -12.78 4.88
CA LEU A 100 1.36 -13.38 4.74
C LEU A 100 1.26 -14.90 4.79
N LEU A 101 1.78 -15.58 3.78
CA LEU A 101 1.91 -17.03 3.74
C LEU A 101 3.34 -17.39 3.35
N ASP A 102 3.98 -18.23 4.14
CA ASP A 102 5.24 -18.85 3.75
C ASP A 102 5.01 -19.65 2.47
N GLN A 103 5.79 -19.38 1.42
CA GLN A 103 5.60 -19.95 0.08
C GLN A 103 5.63 -21.48 0.09
N GLU A 104 6.52 -22.07 0.89
CA GLU A 104 6.68 -23.53 0.99
C GLU A 104 5.56 -24.18 1.78
N GLU A 105 4.94 -23.44 2.72
CA GLU A 105 3.93 -23.92 3.65
C GLU A 105 2.52 -23.34 3.34
N ALA A 106 2.34 -22.65 2.21
CA ALA A 106 1.14 -21.89 1.89
C ALA A 106 -0.15 -22.70 1.99
N GLY A 107 -0.10 -23.97 1.57
CA GLY A 107 -1.25 -24.87 1.63
C GLY A 107 -1.73 -25.15 3.06
N TYR A 108 -0.80 -25.34 4.00
CA TYR A 108 -1.12 -25.57 5.41
C TYR A 108 -1.52 -24.26 6.10
N ALA A 109 -0.75 -23.19 5.84
CA ALA A 109 -0.95 -21.88 6.44
C ALA A 109 -2.32 -21.30 6.09
N VAL A 110 -2.74 -21.32 4.81
CA VAL A 110 -4.03 -20.77 4.38
C VAL A 110 -5.22 -21.53 4.97
N GLY A 111 -5.13 -22.87 5.05
CA GLY A 111 -6.20 -23.68 5.69
C GLY A 111 -6.32 -23.39 7.18
N ALA A 112 -5.21 -23.22 7.87
CA ALA A 112 -5.19 -22.87 9.30
C ALA A 112 -5.68 -21.44 9.53
N LEU A 113 -5.24 -20.45 8.73
CA LEU A 113 -5.75 -19.07 8.76
C LEU A 113 -7.26 -19.03 8.53
N GLY A 114 -7.77 -19.78 7.52
CA GLY A 114 -9.20 -19.85 7.22
C GLY A 114 -10.01 -20.32 8.44
N ARG A 115 -9.59 -21.40 9.11
CA ARG A 115 -10.25 -21.88 10.35
C ARG A 115 -10.14 -20.87 11.51
N GLY A 116 -8.97 -20.21 11.64
CA GLY A 116 -8.78 -19.17 12.67
C GLY A 116 -9.65 -17.97 12.43
N LEU A 117 -9.73 -17.53 11.19
CA LEU A 117 -10.53 -16.39 10.77
C LEU A 117 -12.03 -16.69 10.88
N ASP A 118 -12.48 -17.89 10.50
CA ASP A 118 -13.85 -18.33 10.70
C ASP A 118 -14.27 -18.20 12.17
N ARG A 119 -13.42 -18.60 13.10
CA ARG A 119 -13.69 -18.45 14.53
C ARG A 119 -13.67 -16.98 15.00
N ALA A 120 -12.70 -16.20 14.51
CA ALA A 120 -12.59 -14.77 14.84
C ALA A 120 -13.78 -13.97 14.30
N ALA A 121 -14.33 -14.40 13.14
CA ALA A 121 -15.45 -13.75 12.46
C ALA A 121 -16.83 -14.26 12.90
N ARG A 122 -16.96 -14.83 14.12
CA ARG A 122 -18.22 -15.45 14.59
C ARG A 122 -19.45 -14.56 14.45
N HIS A 123 -19.31 -13.24 14.58
CA HIS A 123 -20.39 -12.26 14.50
C HIS A 123 -20.03 -11.09 13.58
N THR A 124 -19.10 -11.29 12.64
CA THR A 124 -18.55 -10.24 11.79
C THR A 124 -18.46 -10.70 10.34
N VAL A 125 -18.51 -9.77 9.41
CA VAL A 125 -18.08 -9.99 8.03
C VAL A 125 -16.61 -9.62 7.92
N VAL A 126 -15.81 -10.41 7.21
CA VAL A 126 -14.44 -10.07 6.83
C VAL A 126 -14.51 -9.29 5.53
N ASP A 127 -13.90 -8.10 5.52
CA ASP A 127 -13.95 -7.15 4.40
C ASP A 127 -12.51 -6.75 4.04
N LEU A 128 -11.90 -7.51 3.13
CA LEU A 128 -10.53 -7.31 2.68
C LEU A 128 -10.53 -6.41 1.44
N ARG A 129 -10.04 -5.20 1.61
CA ARG A 129 -9.95 -4.21 0.55
C ARG A 129 -8.57 -4.21 -0.10
N GLU A 130 -8.49 -3.68 -1.32
CA GLU A 130 -7.26 -3.45 -2.07
C GLU A 130 -6.41 -4.72 -2.23
N VAL A 131 -7.08 -5.85 -2.42
CA VAL A 131 -6.44 -7.16 -2.65
C VAL A 131 -6.04 -7.28 -4.10
N ARG A 132 -4.75 -7.46 -4.37
CA ARG A 132 -4.24 -7.66 -5.73
C ARG A 132 -4.74 -8.99 -6.32
N PRO A 133 -4.83 -9.10 -7.67
CA PRO A 133 -5.26 -10.36 -8.32
C PRO A 133 -4.34 -11.55 -8.01
N ASP A 134 -3.05 -11.30 -7.80
CA ASP A 134 -2.03 -12.30 -7.50
C ASP A 134 -1.75 -12.48 -5.99
N ALA A 135 -2.52 -11.82 -5.11
CA ALA A 135 -2.32 -11.84 -3.67
C ALA A 135 -2.60 -13.21 -3.04
N SER A 136 -1.90 -13.52 -1.95
CA SER A 136 -2.12 -14.73 -1.13
C SER A 136 -3.53 -14.81 -0.57
N ALA A 137 -4.19 -13.67 -0.32
CA ALA A 137 -5.59 -13.61 0.12
C ALA A 137 -6.57 -14.24 -0.87
N GLN A 138 -6.22 -14.37 -2.16
CA GLN A 138 -7.03 -15.10 -3.14
C GLN A 138 -7.13 -16.60 -2.82
N LEU A 139 -6.06 -17.17 -2.28
CA LEU A 139 -6.06 -18.58 -1.82
C LEU A 139 -7.03 -18.78 -0.64
N LEU A 140 -7.04 -17.81 0.29
CA LEU A 140 -7.99 -17.81 1.41
C LEU A 140 -9.43 -17.69 0.89
N PHE A 141 -9.70 -16.78 -0.03
CA PHE A 141 -11.00 -16.60 -0.65
C PHE A 141 -11.47 -17.88 -1.37
N GLY A 142 -10.58 -18.51 -2.14
CA GLY A 142 -10.90 -19.75 -2.87
C GLY A 142 -11.28 -20.92 -1.95
N ARG A 143 -10.72 -20.98 -0.74
CA ARG A 143 -10.93 -22.06 0.25
C ARG A 143 -11.90 -21.70 1.37
N TRP A 144 -12.53 -20.52 1.33
CA TRP A 144 -13.47 -20.11 2.36
C TRP A 144 -14.74 -20.99 2.36
N PRO A 145 -15.14 -21.59 3.51
CA PRO A 145 -16.24 -22.54 3.55
C PRO A 145 -17.63 -21.91 3.54
N GLY A 146 -17.73 -20.61 3.87
CA GLY A 146 -18.99 -19.85 3.96
C GLY A 146 -19.29 -19.02 2.73
N ALA A 147 -20.23 -18.07 2.89
CA ALA A 147 -20.58 -17.13 1.85
C ALA A 147 -19.41 -16.21 1.55
N ARG A 148 -19.21 -15.90 0.29
CA ARG A 148 -18.13 -15.04 -0.17
C ARG A 148 -18.54 -14.23 -1.39
N SER A 149 -18.01 -13.03 -1.50
CA SER A 149 -18.25 -12.14 -2.64
C SER A 149 -16.98 -11.42 -3.03
N ARG A 150 -16.82 -11.20 -4.32
CA ARG A 150 -15.69 -10.50 -4.92
C ARG A 150 -16.20 -9.29 -5.68
N LEU A 151 -15.71 -8.11 -5.30
CA LEU A 151 -16.05 -6.84 -5.94
C LEU A 151 -14.78 -6.21 -6.50
N THR A 152 -14.92 -5.35 -7.49
CA THR A 152 -13.84 -4.43 -7.90
C THR A 152 -13.61 -3.41 -6.79
N ASP A 153 -12.37 -3.03 -6.49
CA ASP A 153 -12.07 -1.98 -5.51
C ASP A 153 -11.38 -0.78 -6.20
N SER A 154 -10.11 -0.89 -6.54
CA SER A 154 -9.39 0.18 -7.25
C SER A 154 -8.58 -0.34 -8.43
N THR A 155 -8.04 0.58 -9.22
CA THR A 155 -7.10 0.24 -10.30
C THR A 155 -5.73 0.80 -9.98
N CYS A 156 -4.70 -0.03 -10.14
CA CYS A 156 -3.31 0.35 -10.14
C CYS A 156 -2.76 0.28 -11.55
N MET A 157 -1.69 1.02 -11.81
CA MET A 157 -0.97 0.97 -13.08
C MET A 157 0.43 0.39 -12.84
N GLU A 158 0.86 -0.55 -13.68
CA GLU A 158 2.14 -1.24 -13.50
C GLU A 158 2.98 -1.24 -14.78
N LEU A 159 4.29 -1.20 -14.57
CA LEU A 159 5.32 -1.29 -15.59
C LEU A 159 6.26 -2.44 -15.24
N PRO A 160 6.96 -3.05 -16.19
CA PRO A 160 8.14 -3.84 -15.91
C PRO A 160 9.17 -2.99 -15.15
N ALA A 161 9.85 -3.59 -14.18
CA ALA A 161 10.95 -2.96 -13.47
C ALA A 161 12.21 -2.97 -14.33
N GLU A 162 12.35 -1.99 -15.18
CA GLU A 162 13.48 -1.76 -16.08
C GLU A 162 13.87 -0.29 -16.07
N PRO A 163 15.13 0.07 -16.40
CA PRO A 163 15.52 1.47 -16.52
C PRO A 163 14.61 2.23 -17.47
N LEU A 164 14.17 3.41 -17.06
CA LEU A 164 13.20 4.18 -17.84
C LEU A 164 13.76 4.59 -19.20
N ASP A 165 15.07 4.86 -19.28
CA ASP A 165 15.77 5.20 -20.52
C ASP A 165 15.70 4.06 -21.55
N ASP A 166 15.90 2.83 -21.12
CA ASP A 166 15.81 1.63 -21.98
C ASP A 166 14.39 1.44 -22.49
N ARG A 167 13.40 1.65 -21.62
CA ARG A 167 12.00 1.61 -22.01
C ARG A 167 11.68 2.68 -23.06
N VAL A 168 12.10 3.91 -22.82
CA VAL A 168 11.84 5.05 -23.72
C VAL A 168 12.59 4.90 -25.06
N ALA A 169 13.77 4.28 -25.07
CA ALA A 169 14.51 3.99 -26.29
C ALA A 169 13.73 3.08 -27.26
N ARG A 170 12.98 2.11 -26.71
CA ARG A 170 12.14 1.18 -27.51
C ARG A 170 10.81 1.78 -27.98
N LEU A 171 10.39 2.94 -27.43
CA LEU A 171 9.17 3.59 -27.87
C LEU A 171 9.36 4.32 -29.21
N THR A 172 8.48 4.01 -30.17
CA THR A 172 8.46 4.65 -31.49
C THR A 172 7.46 5.82 -31.56
N GLY A 173 7.51 6.58 -32.64
CA GLY A 173 6.57 7.65 -32.94
C GLY A 173 6.64 8.86 -31.97
N SER A 174 5.60 9.68 -32.01
CA SER A 174 5.53 10.97 -31.29
C SER A 174 5.60 10.83 -29.78
N ARG A 175 5.13 9.69 -29.23
CA ARG A 175 5.17 9.39 -27.80
C ARG A 175 6.61 9.22 -27.33
N GLY A 176 7.40 8.35 -27.97
CA GLY A 176 8.80 8.14 -27.63
C GLY A 176 9.62 9.43 -27.77
N GLN A 177 9.36 10.22 -28.84
CA GLN A 177 10.04 11.50 -29.05
C GLN A 177 9.77 12.50 -27.90
N ARG A 178 8.51 12.61 -27.46
CA ARG A 178 8.14 13.48 -26.32
C ARG A 178 8.82 13.07 -25.03
N LEU A 179 8.86 11.75 -24.73
CA LEU A 179 9.48 11.25 -23.51
C LEU A 179 11.00 11.45 -23.53
N ARG A 180 11.67 11.16 -24.65
CA ARG A 180 13.10 11.48 -24.83
C ARG A 180 13.41 12.97 -24.64
N SER A 181 12.53 13.84 -25.13
CA SER A 181 12.67 15.30 -24.94
C SER A 181 12.56 15.68 -23.45
N LYS A 182 11.64 15.05 -22.70
CA LYS A 182 11.50 15.28 -21.25
C LYS A 182 12.74 14.81 -20.49
N LEU A 183 13.29 13.63 -20.79
CA LEU A 183 14.51 13.13 -20.16
C LEU A 183 15.69 14.04 -20.42
N ARG A 184 15.94 14.43 -21.70
CA ARG A 184 17.01 15.39 -22.03
C ARG A 184 16.91 16.72 -21.27
N LYS A 185 15.68 17.21 -21.02
CA LYS A 185 15.50 18.46 -20.24
C LYS A 185 15.87 18.25 -18.77
N VAL A 186 15.58 17.11 -18.18
CA VAL A 186 16.01 16.76 -16.82
C VAL A 186 17.53 16.69 -16.77
N ASP A 187 18.17 16.00 -17.73
CA ASP A 187 19.64 15.88 -17.80
C ASP A 187 20.33 17.24 -17.95
N ALA A 188 19.78 18.13 -18.78
CA ALA A 188 20.36 19.46 -19.04
C ALA A 188 20.36 20.39 -17.81
N LEU A 189 19.60 20.07 -16.78
CA LEU A 189 19.52 20.89 -15.55
C LEU A 189 20.58 20.54 -14.51
N GLY A 190 21.25 19.41 -14.63
CA GLY A 190 22.23 18.96 -13.65
C GLY A 190 21.61 18.66 -12.28
N ILE A 191 20.36 18.17 -12.25
CA ILE A 191 19.73 17.73 -11.01
C ILE A 191 20.34 16.41 -10.58
N GLU A 192 20.90 16.35 -9.37
CA GLU A 192 21.54 15.17 -8.81
C GLU A 192 20.58 14.45 -7.86
N ALA A 193 20.52 13.11 -7.96
CA ALA A 193 19.76 12.26 -7.07
C ALA A 193 20.65 11.73 -5.93
N HIS A 194 20.25 11.98 -4.69
CA HIS A 194 20.98 11.56 -3.50
C HIS A 194 20.10 10.60 -2.66
N ARG A 195 20.57 9.38 -2.49
CA ARG A 195 19.90 8.41 -1.58
C ARG A 195 20.18 8.79 -0.13
N ILE A 196 19.12 8.76 0.67
CA ILE A 196 19.17 9.13 2.08
C ILE A 196 19.42 7.86 2.91
N PRO A 197 20.46 7.85 3.76
CA PRO A 197 20.70 6.77 4.70
C PRO A 197 19.65 6.73 5.82
N GLN A 198 19.60 5.64 6.58
CA GLN A 198 18.58 5.40 7.60
C GLN A 198 18.48 6.51 8.65
N ASP A 199 19.60 7.04 9.10
CA ASP A 199 19.70 8.11 10.09
C ASP A 199 19.24 9.47 9.57
N GLY A 200 19.33 9.70 8.26
CA GLY A 200 18.83 10.90 7.57
C GLY A 200 17.31 10.92 7.34
N VAL A 201 16.62 9.77 7.50
CA VAL A 201 15.18 9.65 7.15
C VAL A 201 14.30 10.66 7.88
N PRO A 202 14.43 10.94 9.18
CA PRO A 202 13.54 11.90 9.86
C PRO A 202 13.59 13.30 9.24
N ALA A 203 14.78 13.79 8.93
CA ALA A 203 14.96 15.10 8.29
C ALA A 203 14.42 15.11 6.85
N ALA A 204 14.67 14.04 6.08
CA ALA A 204 14.20 13.90 4.71
C ALA A 204 12.67 13.79 4.62
N ILE A 205 12.00 13.10 5.57
CA ILE A 205 10.52 13.08 5.66
C ILE A 205 9.99 14.51 5.90
N GLY A 206 10.61 15.27 6.81
CA GLY A 206 10.25 16.68 7.04
C GLY A 206 10.38 17.52 5.77
N THR A 207 11.46 17.35 5.02
CA THR A 207 11.69 18.04 3.75
C THR A 207 10.67 17.62 2.69
N LEU A 208 10.41 16.31 2.55
CA LEU A 208 9.41 15.78 1.62
C LEU A 208 8.03 16.38 1.89
N LEU A 209 7.57 16.37 3.15
CA LEU A 209 6.24 16.86 3.52
C LEU A 209 6.10 18.37 3.31
N ARG A 210 7.14 19.18 3.61
CA ARG A 210 7.15 20.61 3.31
C ARG A 210 7.07 20.89 1.80
N LEU A 211 7.83 20.16 0.99
CA LEU A 211 7.77 20.27 -0.47
C LEU A 211 6.42 19.80 -1.00
N HIS A 212 5.87 18.74 -0.43
CA HIS A 212 4.55 18.23 -0.78
C HIS A 212 3.45 19.27 -0.49
N GLU A 213 3.45 19.89 0.68
CA GLU A 213 2.49 20.94 1.04
C GLU A 213 2.60 22.14 0.07
N ARG A 214 3.80 22.66 -0.19
CA ARG A 214 4.04 23.77 -1.14
C ARG A 214 3.62 23.43 -2.57
N GLN A 215 3.88 22.19 -3.03
CA GLN A 215 3.50 21.74 -4.37
C GLN A 215 1.99 21.79 -4.60
N TRP A 216 1.20 21.54 -3.54
CA TRP A 216 -0.26 21.47 -3.58
C TRP A 216 -0.94 22.73 -3.05
N GLU A 217 -0.19 23.77 -2.74
CA GLU A 217 -0.76 25.05 -2.34
C GLU A 217 -1.75 25.56 -3.41
N GLY A 218 -2.94 25.96 -2.97
CA GLY A 218 -4.05 26.33 -3.86
C GLY A 218 -4.70 25.17 -4.64
N ARG A 219 -4.31 23.92 -4.37
CA ARG A 219 -4.87 22.69 -4.96
C ARG A 219 -5.36 21.73 -3.88
N THR A 220 -5.98 20.64 -4.33
CA THR A 220 -6.43 19.58 -3.42
C THR A 220 -5.28 18.66 -3.04
N VAL A 221 -4.91 18.67 -1.77
CA VAL A 221 -4.04 17.67 -1.16
C VAL A 221 -4.86 16.73 -0.27
N ASN A 222 -4.42 15.48 -0.12
CA ASN A 222 -5.02 14.61 0.88
C ASN A 222 -4.80 15.21 2.28
N PRO A 223 -5.86 15.61 3.01
CA PRO A 223 -5.72 16.27 4.31
C PRO A 223 -4.97 15.44 5.35
N GLU A 224 -4.94 14.11 5.16
CA GLU A 224 -4.19 13.22 6.05
C GLU A 224 -2.68 13.45 5.96
N HIS A 225 -2.15 13.79 4.78
CA HIS A 225 -0.72 14.06 4.59
C HIS A 225 -0.22 15.28 5.36
N LEU A 226 -1.13 16.19 5.75
CA LEU A 226 -0.82 17.38 6.52
C LEU A 226 -0.94 17.16 8.04
N ARG A 227 -1.28 15.95 8.49
CA ARG A 227 -1.46 15.67 9.91
C ARG A 227 -0.18 15.15 10.54
N ALA A 228 0.12 15.59 11.76
CA ALA A 228 1.29 15.15 12.53
C ALA A 228 1.37 13.63 12.65
N ARG A 229 0.25 12.94 12.89
CA ARG A 229 0.21 11.48 12.98
C ARG A 229 0.67 10.76 11.70
N PHE A 230 0.49 11.35 10.52
CA PHE A 230 0.98 10.82 9.25
C PHE A 230 2.51 10.99 9.17
N SER A 231 3.02 12.17 9.48
CA SER A 231 4.46 12.41 9.58
C SER A 231 5.12 11.44 10.58
N ASP A 232 4.54 11.30 11.77
CA ASP A 232 5.04 10.39 12.82
C ASP A 232 5.02 8.93 12.36
N HIS A 233 3.97 8.53 11.63
CA HIS A 233 3.91 7.20 11.03
C HIS A 233 5.05 6.97 10.04
N LEU A 234 5.28 7.91 9.12
CA LEU A 234 6.36 7.78 8.15
C LEU A 234 7.74 7.76 8.81
N ILE A 235 8.01 8.67 9.75
CA ILE A 235 9.30 8.72 10.46
C ILE A 235 9.59 7.39 11.15
N ARG A 236 8.63 6.83 11.88
CA ARG A 236 8.80 5.55 12.61
C ARG A 236 8.96 4.34 11.69
N SER A 237 8.18 4.28 10.60
CA SER A 237 8.20 3.10 9.72
C SER A 237 9.33 3.15 8.72
N VAL A 238 9.51 4.29 8.03
CA VAL A 238 10.43 4.40 6.89
C VAL A 238 11.89 4.28 7.31
N GLY A 239 12.26 4.81 8.49
CA GLY A 239 13.63 4.65 9.00
C GLY A 239 14.05 3.18 9.08
N ARG A 240 13.22 2.34 9.70
CA ARG A 240 13.48 0.90 9.75
C ARG A 240 13.41 0.26 8.36
N MET A 241 12.41 0.62 7.56
CA MET A 241 12.24 0.07 6.21
C MET A 241 13.40 0.40 5.27
N VAL A 242 14.05 1.57 5.42
CA VAL A 242 15.27 1.91 4.68
C VAL A 242 16.43 1.02 5.13
N GLY A 243 16.61 0.80 6.43
CA GLY A 243 17.61 -0.14 6.95
C GLY A 243 17.42 -1.57 6.45
N ASP A 244 16.16 -2.03 6.35
CA ASP A 244 15.78 -3.37 5.89
C ASP A 244 15.69 -3.49 4.35
N GLY A 245 15.94 -2.41 3.59
CA GLY A 245 15.82 -2.37 2.12
C GLY A 245 14.41 -2.52 1.58
N THR A 246 13.37 -2.24 2.41
CA THR A 246 11.96 -2.27 2.01
C THR A 246 11.37 -0.88 1.75
N ALA A 247 12.17 0.17 1.88
CA ALA A 247 11.91 1.53 1.42
C ALA A 247 13.19 2.18 0.93
N ALA A 248 13.06 3.24 0.12
CA ALA A 248 14.15 4.13 -0.22
C ALA A 248 13.65 5.58 -0.23
N MET A 249 14.49 6.48 0.27
CA MET A 249 14.27 7.92 0.13
C MET A 249 15.36 8.54 -0.75
N THR A 250 14.93 9.41 -1.67
CA THR A 250 15.83 10.12 -2.58
C THR A 250 15.51 11.59 -2.54
N GLU A 251 16.51 12.43 -2.31
CA GLU A 251 16.45 13.86 -2.52
C GLU A 251 17.08 14.22 -3.87
N PHE A 252 16.43 15.12 -4.59
CA PHE A 252 16.91 15.67 -5.85
C PHE A 252 17.43 17.08 -5.58
N ARG A 253 18.69 17.32 -5.90
CA ARG A 253 19.36 18.59 -5.60
C ARG A 253 19.76 19.33 -6.87
N LEU A 254 19.58 20.61 -6.86
CA LEU A 254 20.01 21.54 -7.90
C LEU A 254 20.84 22.63 -7.23
N ASN A 255 22.12 22.77 -7.62
CA ASN A 255 23.06 23.68 -7.00
C ASN A 255 23.16 23.52 -5.47
N GLY A 256 23.09 22.28 -4.97
CA GLY A 256 23.14 21.97 -3.54
C GLY A 256 21.79 22.04 -2.81
N GLU A 257 20.80 22.74 -3.35
CA GLU A 257 19.46 22.89 -2.75
C GLU A 257 18.54 21.72 -3.09
N VAL A 258 17.75 21.23 -2.12
CA VAL A 258 16.78 20.17 -2.34
C VAL A 258 15.55 20.72 -3.07
N VAL A 259 15.38 20.32 -4.33
CA VAL A 259 14.26 20.77 -5.19
C VAL A 259 13.14 19.74 -5.32
N ALA A 260 13.39 18.48 -4.99
CA ALA A 260 12.35 17.45 -4.87
C ALA A 260 12.80 16.35 -3.90
N SER A 261 11.85 15.64 -3.32
CA SER A 261 12.09 14.46 -2.49
C SER A 261 11.06 13.39 -2.80
N ASN A 262 11.48 12.14 -2.80
CA ASN A 262 10.64 10.99 -3.11
C ASN A 262 10.86 9.88 -2.10
N LEU A 263 9.74 9.28 -1.66
CA LEU A 263 9.71 8.05 -0.90
C LEU A 263 9.20 6.93 -1.79
N SER A 264 9.98 5.91 -2.01
CA SER A 264 9.57 4.66 -2.65
C SER A 264 9.48 3.52 -1.63
N LEU A 265 8.46 2.69 -1.76
CA LEU A 265 8.27 1.49 -0.95
C LEU A 265 8.53 0.25 -1.81
N GLN A 266 9.17 -0.75 -1.20
CA GLN A 266 9.71 -1.91 -1.92
C GLN A 266 9.36 -3.23 -1.21
N SER A 267 9.25 -4.28 -1.99
CA SER A 267 9.15 -5.67 -1.51
C SER A 267 10.00 -6.59 -2.38
N GLY A 268 9.91 -7.90 -2.23
CA GLY A 268 10.68 -8.86 -3.03
C GLY A 268 10.51 -8.70 -4.55
N ARG A 269 9.31 -8.36 -5.01
CA ARG A 269 8.95 -8.22 -6.44
C ARG A 269 8.67 -6.80 -6.89
N LEU A 270 8.13 -5.98 -6.02
CA LEU A 270 7.47 -4.72 -6.36
C LEU A 270 8.20 -3.52 -5.77
N THR A 271 8.35 -2.49 -6.57
CA THR A 271 8.71 -1.14 -6.11
C THR A 271 7.64 -0.15 -6.56
N GLY A 272 7.29 0.82 -5.72
CA GLY A 272 6.36 1.89 -6.07
C GLY A 272 6.74 3.21 -5.44
N GLY A 273 6.64 4.31 -6.20
CA GLY A 273 6.79 5.68 -5.67
C GLY A 273 5.57 6.03 -4.82
N TYR A 274 5.75 6.06 -3.51
CA TYR A 274 4.64 6.20 -2.57
C TYR A 274 4.21 7.65 -2.33
N LEU A 275 5.18 8.52 -2.07
CA LEU A 275 4.92 9.93 -1.80
C LEU A 275 6.08 10.78 -2.30
N TYR A 276 5.77 11.94 -2.84
CA TYR A 276 6.78 12.91 -3.27
C TYR A 276 6.36 14.34 -2.97
N GLY A 277 7.34 15.20 -2.88
CA GLY A 277 7.20 16.65 -2.87
C GLY A 277 8.21 17.28 -3.82
N ALA A 278 7.82 18.35 -4.50
CA ALA A 278 8.68 19.06 -5.42
C ALA A 278 8.47 20.58 -5.33
N ASP A 279 9.55 21.32 -5.47
CA ASP A 279 9.48 22.80 -5.51
C ASP A 279 8.68 23.24 -6.73
N PRO A 280 7.67 24.11 -6.58
CA PRO A 280 6.90 24.66 -7.68
C PRO A 280 7.75 25.32 -8.77
N ALA A 281 8.92 25.88 -8.44
CA ALA A 281 9.86 26.48 -9.38
C ALA A 281 10.37 25.52 -10.46
N LEU A 282 10.38 24.20 -10.21
CA LEU A 282 10.68 23.20 -11.24
C LEU A 282 9.69 23.25 -12.40
N ARG A 283 8.42 23.57 -12.13
CA ARG A 283 7.39 23.71 -13.16
C ARG A 283 7.64 24.94 -14.04
N GLU A 284 8.07 26.05 -13.45
CA GLU A 284 8.44 27.26 -14.18
C GLU A 284 9.60 27.00 -15.14
N ARG A 285 10.53 26.14 -14.72
CA ARG A 285 11.65 25.64 -15.55
C ARG A 285 11.22 24.57 -16.56
N LYS A 286 9.90 24.24 -16.65
CA LYS A 286 9.33 23.22 -17.55
C LYS A 286 9.92 21.82 -17.33
N VAL A 287 10.30 21.49 -16.08
CA VAL A 287 10.73 20.15 -15.68
C VAL A 287 9.50 19.27 -15.51
N ASP A 288 9.51 18.11 -16.14
CA ASP A 288 8.51 17.09 -15.86
C ASP A 288 8.94 16.28 -14.62
N VAL A 289 8.49 16.73 -13.46
CA VAL A 289 8.83 16.13 -12.17
C VAL A 289 8.45 14.65 -12.15
N SER A 290 7.32 14.27 -12.72
CA SER A 290 6.88 12.85 -12.72
C SER A 290 7.84 11.96 -13.49
N THR A 291 8.39 12.45 -14.59
CA THR A 291 9.44 11.75 -15.37
C THR A 291 10.73 11.59 -14.58
N MET A 292 11.18 12.67 -13.92
CA MET A 292 12.39 12.65 -13.10
C MET A 292 12.29 11.62 -11.96
N LEU A 293 11.20 11.68 -11.21
CA LEU A 293 10.95 10.76 -10.08
C LEU A 293 10.82 9.31 -10.54
N LEU A 294 10.06 9.08 -11.62
CA LEU A 294 9.84 7.72 -12.13
C LEU A 294 11.14 7.11 -12.66
N ARG A 295 12.01 7.90 -13.30
CA ARG A 295 13.32 7.43 -13.77
C ARG A 295 14.15 6.87 -12.62
N GLU A 296 14.22 7.59 -11.50
CA GLU A 296 14.97 7.15 -10.32
C GLU A 296 14.35 5.90 -9.68
N VAL A 297 13.02 5.87 -9.52
CA VAL A 297 12.34 4.68 -8.95
C VAL A 297 12.48 3.46 -9.86
N ALA A 298 12.43 3.64 -11.18
CA ALA A 298 12.63 2.58 -12.16
C ALA A 298 14.05 2.02 -12.11
N GLN A 299 15.06 2.89 -11.97
CA GLN A 299 16.46 2.48 -11.79
C GLN A 299 16.64 1.70 -10.49
N GLN A 300 16.10 2.20 -9.37
CA GLN A 300 16.14 1.51 -8.08
C GLN A 300 15.48 0.12 -8.14
N ALA A 301 14.34 0.01 -8.85
CA ALA A 301 13.64 -1.25 -9.03
C ALA A 301 14.48 -2.27 -9.81
N SER A 302 15.11 -1.81 -10.90
CA SER A 302 15.99 -2.63 -11.74
C SER A 302 17.24 -3.09 -10.96
N ASP A 303 17.95 -2.17 -10.30
CA ASP A 303 19.14 -2.46 -9.51
C ASP A 303 18.86 -3.44 -8.38
N GLY A 304 17.66 -3.35 -7.78
CA GLY A 304 17.22 -4.24 -6.72
C GLY A 304 16.66 -5.58 -7.21
N GLY A 305 16.72 -5.88 -8.52
CA GLY A 305 16.21 -7.12 -9.10
C GLY A 305 14.69 -7.29 -8.99
N ARG A 306 13.94 -6.19 -8.87
CA ARG A 306 12.47 -6.21 -8.84
C ARG A 306 11.93 -6.51 -10.24
N THR A 307 10.72 -7.04 -10.31
CA THR A 307 10.08 -7.37 -11.59
C THR A 307 8.93 -6.42 -11.93
N VAL A 308 8.40 -5.72 -10.94
CA VAL A 308 7.24 -4.83 -11.07
C VAL A 308 7.55 -3.44 -10.54
N LEU A 309 7.36 -2.44 -11.39
CA LEU A 309 7.30 -1.02 -11.02
C LEU A 309 5.83 -0.60 -10.95
N SER A 310 5.30 -0.47 -9.74
CA SER A 310 3.92 -0.03 -9.53
C SER A 310 3.83 1.49 -9.47
N LEU A 311 2.90 2.05 -10.21
CA LEU A 311 2.52 3.47 -10.09
C LEU A 311 1.44 3.66 -9.00
N LEU A 312 1.22 2.63 -8.19
CA LEU A 312 0.27 2.56 -7.09
C LEU A 312 -1.18 2.84 -7.51
N ARG A 313 -2.08 3.06 -6.54
CA ARG A 313 -3.51 3.31 -6.84
C ARG A 313 -3.71 4.61 -7.61
N GLY A 314 -4.76 4.62 -8.41
CA GLY A 314 -5.18 5.75 -9.22
C GLY A 314 -4.86 5.56 -10.71
N ALA A 315 -5.77 6.07 -11.54
CA ALA A 315 -5.67 6.01 -12.99
C ALA A 315 -5.49 7.43 -13.58
N GLU A 316 -4.66 8.25 -12.92
CA GLU A 316 -4.39 9.61 -13.36
C GLU A 316 -3.80 9.61 -14.77
N SER A 317 -4.26 10.54 -15.60
CA SER A 317 -3.94 10.60 -17.03
C SER A 317 -2.43 10.64 -17.33
N TYR A 318 -1.62 11.24 -16.44
CA TYR A 318 -0.17 11.31 -16.62
C TYR A 318 0.50 9.93 -16.57
N LYS A 319 -0.06 8.97 -15.81
CA LYS A 319 0.46 7.60 -15.73
C LYS A 319 0.41 6.89 -17.08
N ASN A 320 -0.58 7.20 -17.89
CA ASN A 320 -0.73 6.60 -19.24
C ASN A 320 0.41 6.97 -20.20
N HIS A 321 1.19 8.02 -19.93
CA HIS A 321 2.33 8.40 -20.75
C HIS A 321 3.37 7.29 -20.89
N TRP A 322 3.48 6.41 -19.90
CA TRP A 322 4.49 5.33 -19.83
C TRP A 322 4.03 4.02 -20.44
N GLY A 323 2.74 3.89 -20.81
CA GLY A 323 2.13 2.65 -21.30
C GLY A 323 2.08 1.54 -20.24
N PRO A 324 1.58 1.84 -19.05
CA PRO A 324 1.43 0.84 -18.01
C PRO A 324 0.30 -0.13 -18.36
N VAL A 325 0.35 -1.29 -17.72
CA VAL A 325 -0.75 -2.25 -17.72
C VAL A 325 -1.64 -1.97 -16.49
N PRO A 326 -2.97 -1.86 -16.66
CA PRO A 326 -3.87 -1.72 -15.53
C PRO A 326 -3.99 -3.04 -14.76
N VAL A 327 -3.92 -2.97 -13.43
CA VAL A 327 -4.16 -4.07 -12.50
C VAL A 327 -5.31 -3.68 -11.59
N VAL A 328 -6.38 -4.46 -11.63
CA VAL A 328 -7.60 -4.18 -10.86
C VAL A 328 -7.53 -4.87 -9.52
N ASN A 329 -7.43 -4.09 -8.45
CA ASN A 329 -7.53 -4.58 -7.09
C ASN A 329 -8.97 -4.99 -6.78
N GLN A 330 -9.11 -5.96 -5.91
CA GLN A 330 -10.36 -6.57 -5.55
C GLN A 330 -10.69 -6.35 -4.08
N ARG A 331 -11.97 -6.32 -3.80
CA ARG A 331 -12.51 -6.38 -2.46
C ARG A 331 -13.09 -7.75 -2.22
N LEU A 332 -12.60 -8.45 -1.22
CA LEU A 332 -13.04 -9.79 -0.87
C LEU A 332 -13.88 -9.74 0.41
N LEU A 333 -15.15 -10.09 0.28
CA LEU A 333 -16.06 -10.20 1.41
C LEU A 333 -16.22 -11.68 1.78
N LEU A 334 -16.08 -12.02 3.07
CA LEU A 334 -16.21 -13.37 3.57
C LEU A 334 -17.14 -13.37 4.79
N ALA A 335 -18.08 -14.31 4.82
CA ALA A 335 -18.95 -14.52 5.97
C ALA A 335 -19.04 -16.02 6.29
N ARG A 336 -19.21 -16.32 7.57
CA ARG A 336 -19.48 -17.69 8.01
C ARG A 336 -20.82 -18.20 7.47
N PRO A 337 -21.02 -19.54 7.39
CA PRO A 337 -22.37 -20.09 7.22
C PRO A 337 -23.33 -19.47 8.25
N GLY A 338 -24.51 -19.06 7.80
CA GLY A 338 -25.52 -18.38 8.61
C GLY A 338 -25.37 -16.86 8.72
N LEU A 339 -24.29 -16.26 8.22
CA LEU A 339 -24.10 -14.80 8.16
C LEU A 339 -24.26 -14.25 6.74
N GLU A 340 -24.83 -15.01 5.80
CA GLU A 340 -25.11 -14.57 4.42
C GLU A 340 -25.93 -13.27 4.35
N PRO A 341 -26.96 -13.05 5.20
CA PRO A 341 -27.68 -11.78 5.18
C PRO A 341 -26.82 -10.57 5.49
N LEU A 342 -25.87 -10.71 6.42
CA LEU A 342 -24.93 -9.64 6.75
C LEU A 342 -23.95 -9.38 5.61
N LEU A 343 -23.49 -10.42 4.91
CA LEU A 343 -22.64 -10.28 3.73
C LEU A 343 -23.37 -9.51 2.63
N ARG A 344 -24.63 -9.91 2.30
CA ARG A 344 -25.46 -9.22 1.30
C ARG A 344 -25.72 -7.77 1.67
N LEU A 345 -25.99 -7.50 2.96
CA LEU A 345 -26.13 -6.12 3.45
C LEU A 345 -24.84 -5.33 3.20
N ARG A 346 -23.67 -5.94 3.46
CA ARG A 346 -22.38 -5.29 3.20
C ARG A 346 -22.15 -5.03 1.72
N GLU A 347 -22.46 -5.98 0.84
CA GLU A 347 -22.41 -5.79 -0.61
C GLU A 347 -23.25 -4.59 -1.06
N SER A 348 -24.50 -4.54 -0.59
CA SER A 348 -25.41 -3.46 -0.92
C SER A 348 -24.89 -2.10 -0.44
N GLN A 349 -24.31 -2.02 0.77
CA GLN A 349 -23.70 -0.79 1.28
C GLN A 349 -22.51 -0.34 0.41
N VAL A 350 -21.68 -1.28 -0.05
CA VAL A 350 -20.56 -0.97 -0.96
C VAL A 350 -21.09 -0.45 -2.28
N ALA A 351 -22.05 -1.16 -2.90
CA ALA A 351 -22.64 -0.76 -4.19
C ALA A 351 -23.34 0.60 -4.13
N VAL A 352 -24.08 0.90 -3.05
CA VAL A 352 -24.72 2.20 -2.86
C VAL A 352 -23.67 3.31 -2.74
N ARG A 353 -22.61 3.07 -1.96
CA ARG A 353 -21.54 4.06 -1.81
C ARG A 353 -20.84 4.34 -3.14
N GLU A 354 -20.52 3.31 -3.93
CA GLU A 354 -19.88 3.45 -5.23
C GLU A 354 -20.76 4.24 -6.19
N ARG A 355 -22.05 3.91 -6.29
CA ARG A 355 -23.01 4.65 -7.11
C ARG A 355 -23.14 6.11 -6.68
N ALA A 356 -23.19 6.38 -5.36
CA ALA A 356 -23.25 7.75 -4.84
C ALA A 356 -22.00 8.55 -5.26
N VAL A 357 -20.84 7.93 -5.16
CA VAL A 357 -19.57 8.51 -5.58
C VAL A 357 -19.54 8.78 -7.08
N GLU A 358 -19.97 7.84 -7.91
CA GLU A 358 -20.05 8.01 -9.37
C GLU A 358 -21.04 9.11 -9.75
N THR A 359 -22.19 9.16 -9.08
CA THR A 359 -23.20 10.20 -9.29
C THR A 359 -22.65 11.59 -8.95
N VAL A 360 -21.93 11.72 -7.83
CA VAL A 360 -21.30 12.99 -7.44
C VAL A 360 -20.22 13.39 -8.47
N LYS A 361 -19.38 12.46 -8.91
CA LYS A 361 -18.36 12.71 -9.95
C LYS A 361 -18.98 13.15 -11.28
N ALA A 362 -20.11 12.54 -11.67
CA ALA A 362 -20.80 12.86 -12.92
C ALA A 362 -21.52 14.21 -12.85
N ARG A 363 -22.14 14.53 -11.72
CA ARG A 363 -22.97 15.74 -11.55
C ARG A 363 -22.15 16.99 -11.21
N PHE A 364 -20.99 16.81 -10.62
CA PHE A 364 -20.08 17.88 -10.22
C PHE A 364 -18.65 17.56 -10.67
N PRO A 365 -18.29 17.89 -11.95
CA PRO A 365 -16.93 17.64 -12.45
C PRO A 365 -15.83 18.30 -11.58
N ALA A 366 -16.12 19.45 -10.98
CA ALA A 366 -15.23 20.11 -10.01
C ALA A 366 -15.11 19.35 -8.67
N ALA A 367 -16.04 18.45 -8.36
CA ALA A 367 -15.97 17.58 -7.18
C ALA A 367 -15.14 16.31 -7.42
N ARG A 368 -14.57 16.11 -8.62
CA ARG A 368 -13.56 15.08 -8.87
C ARG A 368 -12.41 15.19 -7.88
N ASP A 369 -11.95 16.41 -7.66
CA ASP A 369 -10.91 16.71 -6.68
C ASP A 369 -11.36 16.46 -5.23
N TRP A 370 -12.66 16.59 -4.96
CA TRP A 370 -13.24 16.39 -3.62
C TRP A 370 -13.34 14.93 -3.21
N HIS A 371 -13.53 14.03 -4.17
CA HIS A 371 -13.67 12.60 -3.91
C HIS A 371 -12.33 11.91 -3.63
N GLU A 372 -11.26 12.33 -4.28
CA GLU A 372 -9.90 11.91 -3.91
C GLU A 372 -9.60 12.30 -2.45
N ARG A 373 -10.18 13.41 -1.96
CA ARG A 373 -10.14 13.81 -0.55
C ARG A 373 -10.88 12.86 0.39
N LEU A 374 -12.05 12.37 -0.02
CA LEU A 374 -12.91 11.54 0.85
C LEU A 374 -12.53 10.06 0.84
N SER A 375 -11.97 9.55 -0.25
CA SER A 375 -11.48 8.17 -0.32
C SER A 375 -10.19 7.95 0.48
N GLY A 376 -9.42 9.02 0.72
CA GLY A 376 -8.22 9.02 1.56
C GLY A 376 -8.49 9.27 3.05
N LEU A 377 -9.72 9.66 3.44
CA LEU A 377 -10.01 9.83 4.85
C LEU A 377 -10.05 8.46 5.54
N PRO A 378 -9.20 8.24 6.54
CA PRO A 378 -9.45 7.16 7.47
C PRO A 378 -10.84 7.42 8.06
N VAL A 379 -11.73 6.44 7.92
CA VAL A 379 -13.05 6.50 8.56
C VAL A 379 -12.80 6.37 10.07
N ILE A 380 -12.30 7.43 10.70
CA ILE A 380 -12.17 7.56 12.13
C ILE A 380 -13.51 8.10 12.62
N GLY A 381 -14.31 7.22 13.23
CA GLY A 381 -15.43 7.64 14.04
C GLY A 381 -14.91 8.16 15.39
N ARG A 382 -15.55 9.21 15.86
CA ARG A 382 -15.52 9.62 17.27
C ARG A 382 -15.94 8.47 18.15
#